data_3ad376e77ba95754e728eff44b0f7285
#
_entry.id   3ad376e77ba95754e728eff44b0f7285
#
_cell.length_a   1.000
_cell.length_b   1.000
_cell.length_c   1.000
_cell.angle_alpha   90.00
_cell.angle_beta   90.00
_cell.angle_gamma   90.00
#
_symmetry.space_group_name_H-M   'P 1'
#
loop_
_entity.id
_entity.type
_entity.pdbx_description
1 polymer ?
#
loop_
_entity_poly.entity_id
_entity_poly.type
_entity_poly.pdbx_seq_one_letter_code
_entity_poly.pdbx_strand_id
1 'polypeptide(L)'
;VEPEGGGEYILFRPHVFGDKDVIKNGPLFKCAPPLRSQEEVDRLWSYVEDGTISGIASDHSPCSYDEKFHEILGKRIENVFDVWGGISGIQSGFQVAFHEGCVKRNLCPCVLANAMSVQPAKAFGIYGKKGDIQIGFDADLLIVDPDKEWEITADSLLYVNKISAFVGMKGKGIPVCTILRGKVAAKDGRVTGEKGAGMLVKRID
;
A
#
# COMPACT_ATOMS: atom_id res chain seq x y z
N VAL A 1 -4.81 -8.40 22.71
CA VAL A 1 -3.72 -7.40 22.59
C VAL A 1 -3.95 -6.67 21.29
N GLU A 2 -4.32 -5.39 21.35
CA GLU A 2 -4.42 -4.58 20.15
C GLU A 2 -3.01 -4.47 19.54
N PRO A 3 -2.85 -4.71 18.24
CA PRO A 3 -1.57 -4.52 17.62
C PRO A 3 -1.22 -3.03 17.64
N GLU A 4 -0.11 -2.68 18.25
CA GLU A 4 0.43 -1.32 18.26
C GLU A 4 1.32 -1.12 17.05
N GLY A 5 1.15 -0.03 16.29
CA GLY A 5 1.68 0.04 15.01
C GLY A 5 2.41 1.27 14.52
N GLY A 6 3.25 1.25 13.56
CA GLY A 6 4.09 2.30 13.04
C GLY A 6 3.76 2.77 11.63
N GLY A 7 4.01 4.04 11.38
CA GLY A 7 4.13 4.64 10.08
C GLY A 7 2.99 4.42 9.09
N GLU A 8 3.36 4.26 7.88
CA GLU A 8 2.49 4.10 6.72
C GLU A 8 1.51 2.93 6.79
N TYR A 9 1.77 1.93 7.64
CA TYR A 9 0.90 0.75 7.75
C TYR A 9 -0.35 0.99 8.57
N ILE A 10 -0.34 2.01 9.36
CA ILE A 10 -1.43 2.36 10.24
C ILE A 10 -2.59 2.97 9.50
N LEU A 11 -2.35 3.49 8.33
CA LEU A 11 -3.41 3.98 7.47
C LEU A 11 -4.50 2.92 7.28
N PHE A 12 -4.21 1.71 7.72
CA PHE A 12 -4.99 0.50 7.46
C PHE A 12 -5.33 -0.29 8.70
N ARG A 13 -5.58 0.39 9.82
CA ARG A 13 -6.14 -0.31 10.96
C ARG A 13 -7.37 -1.11 10.49
N PRO A 14 -7.36 -2.43 10.62
CA PRO A 14 -8.48 -3.24 10.19
C PRO A 14 -9.66 -3.05 11.14
N HIS A 15 -10.49 -2.07 10.87
CA HIS A 15 -11.80 -1.93 11.52
C HIS A 15 -12.76 -3.06 11.17
N VAL A 16 -12.31 -4.01 10.36
CA VAL A 16 -13.12 -5.07 9.78
C VAL A 16 -13.27 -6.27 10.73
N PHE A 17 -12.43 -6.34 11.77
CA PHE A 17 -12.39 -7.51 12.64
C PHE A 17 -12.88 -7.14 14.04
N GLY A 18 -13.87 -7.84 14.55
CA GLY A 18 -14.21 -7.81 15.97
C GLY A 18 -13.05 -8.36 16.83
N ASP A 19 -13.05 -8.07 18.12
CA ASP A 19 -11.94 -8.39 19.04
C ASP A 19 -11.45 -9.84 18.96
N LYS A 20 -12.37 -10.79 18.72
CA LYS A 20 -12.04 -12.22 18.57
C LYS A 20 -11.29 -12.54 17.27
N ASP A 21 -11.61 -11.79 16.21
CA ASP A 21 -10.96 -11.98 14.91
C ASP A 21 -9.56 -11.34 14.90
N VAL A 22 -9.35 -10.26 15.64
CA VAL A 22 -8.03 -9.65 15.83
C VAL A 22 -7.07 -10.62 16.49
N ILE A 23 -7.52 -11.33 17.54
CA ILE A 23 -6.71 -12.35 18.21
C ILE A 23 -6.38 -13.51 17.27
N LYS A 24 -7.36 -13.99 16.52
CA LYS A 24 -7.20 -15.09 15.57
C LYS A 24 -6.28 -14.75 14.40
N ASN A 25 -6.36 -13.51 13.90
CA ASN A 25 -5.60 -13.01 12.77
C ASN A 25 -4.42 -12.11 13.20
N GLY A 26 -4.13 -12.02 14.47
CA GLY A 26 -3.04 -11.22 15.03
C GLY A 26 -1.72 -11.33 14.27
N PRO A 27 -1.29 -12.52 13.87
CA PRO A 27 -0.09 -12.71 13.05
C PRO A 27 -0.07 -11.92 11.74
N LEU A 28 -1.24 -11.70 11.09
CA LEU A 28 -1.32 -10.93 9.84
C LEU A 28 -0.86 -9.48 10.01
N PHE A 29 -1.08 -8.92 11.21
CA PHE A 29 -0.82 -7.52 11.50
C PHE A 29 0.55 -7.28 12.11
N LYS A 30 1.34 -8.35 12.36
CA LYS A 30 2.72 -8.16 12.81
C LYS A 30 3.54 -7.53 11.71
N CYS A 31 4.08 -6.34 11.98
CA CYS A 31 5.02 -5.63 11.13
C CYS A 31 6.05 -4.87 11.99
N ALA A 32 7.11 -4.44 11.36
CA ALA A 32 8.13 -3.59 11.96
C ALA A 32 8.36 -2.39 11.01
N PRO A 33 8.08 -1.16 11.50
CA PRO A 33 7.57 -0.76 12.82
C PRO A 33 6.16 -1.28 13.10
N PRO A 34 5.79 -1.46 14.39
CA PRO A 34 4.49 -2.02 14.77
C PRO A 34 3.31 -1.04 14.59
N LEU A 35 2.07 -1.52 14.40
CA LEU A 35 0.83 -0.74 14.20
C LEU A 35 0.51 0.16 15.42
N ARG A 36 -0.08 1.36 15.27
CA ARG A 36 -0.34 2.35 16.32
C ARG A 36 -1.84 2.54 16.59
N SER A 37 -2.15 3.37 17.60
CA SER A 37 -3.53 3.75 17.92
C SER A 37 -4.16 4.59 16.80
N GLN A 38 -5.50 4.67 16.79
CA GLN A 38 -6.22 5.50 15.83
C GLN A 38 -5.84 6.99 15.94
N GLU A 39 -5.58 7.48 17.15
CA GLU A 39 -5.14 8.85 17.38
C GLU A 39 -3.79 9.13 16.68
N GLU A 40 -2.85 8.20 16.77
CA GLU A 40 -1.57 8.32 16.09
C GLU A 40 -1.71 8.23 14.57
N VAL A 41 -2.61 7.37 14.07
CA VAL A 41 -2.95 7.31 12.64
C VAL A 41 -3.47 8.65 12.15
N ASP A 42 -4.41 9.28 12.87
CA ASP A 42 -4.98 10.56 12.46
C ASP A 42 -3.93 11.68 12.51
N ARG A 43 -3.02 11.63 13.48
CA ARG A 43 -1.87 12.54 13.55
C ARG A 43 -0.90 12.34 12.38
N LEU A 44 -0.62 11.10 11.99
CA LEU A 44 0.21 10.82 10.81
C LEU A 44 -0.42 11.36 9.52
N TRP A 45 -1.74 11.24 9.37
CA TRP A 45 -2.42 11.83 8.22
C TRP A 45 -2.33 13.36 8.21
N SER A 46 -2.39 14.04 9.36
CA SER A 46 -2.16 15.49 9.41
C SER A 46 -0.73 15.87 9.00
N TYR A 47 0.26 15.04 9.32
CA TYR A 47 1.65 15.25 8.88
C TYR A 47 1.86 14.96 7.38
N VAL A 48 1.05 14.11 6.78
CA VAL A 48 1.02 13.96 5.32
C VAL A 48 0.40 15.20 4.67
N GLU A 49 -0.68 15.72 5.24
CA GLU A 49 -1.38 16.89 4.74
C GLU A 49 -0.53 18.15 4.78
N ASP A 50 0.19 18.40 5.86
CA ASP A 50 1.07 19.57 6.03
C ASP A 50 2.46 19.40 5.39
N GLY A 51 2.77 18.20 4.88
CA GLY A 51 4.03 17.88 4.20
C GLY A 51 5.19 17.53 5.14
N THR A 52 4.97 17.44 6.45
CA THR A 52 5.99 16.97 7.41
C THR A 52 6.41 15.52 7.07
N ILE A 53 5.45 14.66 6.72
CA ILE A 53 5.73 13.37 6.08
C ILE A 53 5.75 13.61 4.59
N SER A 54 6.92 13.56 4.00
CA SER A 54 7.13 13.87 2.59
C SER A 54 6.78 12.73 1.65
N GLY A 55 6.78 11.47 2.10
CA GLY A 55 6.56 10.32 1.22
C GLY A 55 5.77 9.18 1.86
N ILE A 56 4.98 8.49 1.05
CA ILE A 56 4.24 7.28 1.40
C ILE A 56 4.73 6.15 0.51
N ALA A 57 5.09 5.02 1.11
CA ALA A 57 5.53 3.82 0.42
C ALA A 57 4.80 2.58 0.97
N SER A 58 4.85 1.47 0.21
CA SER A 58 4.14 0.24 0.58
C SER A 58 4.88 -0.61 1.60
N ASP A 59 6.19 -0.46 1.71
CA ASP A 59 7.09 -1.37 2.44
C ASP A 59 6.67 -2.85 2.29
N HIS A 60 6.35 -3.22 1.05
CA HIS A 60 5.83 -4.54 0.70
C HIS A 60 6.76 -5.65 1.18
N SER A 61 6.33 -6.41 2.16
CA SER A 61 7.10 -7.49 2.78
C SER A 61 6.28 -8.79 2.80
N PRO A 62 6.25 -9.54 1.67
CA PRO A 62 5.50 -10.77 1.56
C PRO A 62 6.19 -11.93 2.28
N CYS A 63 5.39 -12.90 2.68
CA CYS A 63 5.87 -14.16 3.25
C CYS A 63 4.97 -15.31 2.84
N SER A 64 5.37 -16.54 3.15
CA SER A 64 4.53 -17.72 3.00
C SER A 64 3.46 -17.80 4.09
N TYR A 65 2.46 -18.65 3.87
CA TYR A 65 1.43 -18.89 4.88
C TYR A 65 2.01 -19.48 6.16
N ASP A 66 2.97 -20.36 6.04
CA ASP A 66 3.61 -21.03 7.19
C ASP A 66 4.42 -20.06 8.05
N GLU A 67 5.12 -19.11 7.42
CA GLU A 67 5.86 -18.05 8.13
C GLU A 67 4.94 -17.10 8.91
N LYS A 68 3.67 -17.01 8.50
CA LYS A 68 2.68 -16.13 9.14
C LYS A 68 1.83 -16.85 10.19
N PHE A 69 1.44 -18.12 9.96
CA PHE A 69 0.36 -18.73 10.72
C PHE A 69 0.65 -20.07 11.39
N HIS A 70 1.53 -20.90 10.86
CA HIS A 70 1.53 -22.29 11.27
C HIS A 70 2.81 -22.81 11.87
N GLU A 71 3.86 -22.91 11.08
CA GLU A 71 5.04 -23.65 11.51
C GLU A 71 6.31 -23.07 10.91
N ILE A 72 7.28 -22.80 11.73
CA ILE A 72 8.66 -22.62 11.30
C ILE A 72 9.38 -23.95 11.56
N LEU A 73 9.88 -24.61 10.52
CA LEU A 73 10.64 -25.86 10.60
C LEU A 73 9.87 -27.00 11.33
N GLY A 74 8.57 -27.14 11.05
CA GLY A 74 7.75 -28.20 11.65
C GLY A 74 7.35 -27.96 13.11
N LYS A 75 7.53 -26.74 13.64
CA LYS A 75 7.09 -26.35 14.98
C LYS A 75 6.01 -25.27 14.85
N ARG A 76 4.92 -25.47 15.59
CA ARG A 76 3.86 -24.45 15.71
C ARG A 76 4.46 -23.16 16.27
N ILE A 77 4.09 -22.05 15.67
CA ILE A 77 4.46 -20.72 16.17
C ILE A 77 3.60 -20.43 17.41
N GLU A 78 4.21 -20.44 18.58
CA GLU A 78 3.56 -20.13 19.85
C GLU A 78 3.88 -18.70 20.33
N ASN A 79 4.95 -18.11 19.78
CA ASN A 79 5.41 -16.79 20.16
C ASN A 79 5.27 -15.82 18.98
N VAL A 80 4.60 -14.70 19.20
CA VAL A 80 4.42 -13.65 18.18
C VAL A 80 5.75 -13.10 17.64
N PHE A 81 6.82 -13.18 18.41
CA PHE A 81 8.14 -12.75 17.96
C PHE A 81 8.74 -13.64 16.87
N ASP A 82 8.29 -14.88 16.76
CA ASP A 82 8.74 -15.83 15.73
C ASP A 82 7.96 -15.71 14.42
N VAL A 83 6.85 -14.93 14.43
CA VAL A 83 6.04 -14.64 13.24
C VAL A 83 6.78 -13.67 12.32
N TRP A 84 6.69 -13.86 11.01
CA TRP A 84 7.20 -12.91 10.03
C TRP A 84 6.66 -11.49 10.27
N GLY A 85 7.57 -10.52 10.43
CA GLY A 85 7.25 -9.12 10.70
C GLY A 85 7.16 -8.30 9.42
N GLY A 86 6.11 -8.49 8.63
CA GLY A 86 5.90 -7.74 7.39
C GLY A 86 4.48 -7.92 6.84
N ILE A 87 4.05 -7.02 5.99
CA ILE A 87 2.72 -6.98 5.36
C ILE A 87 2.84 -6.88 3.84
N SER A 88 2.08 -7.71 3.12
CA SER A 88 1.96 -7.61 1.67
C SER A 88 1.00 -6.47 1.30
N GLY A 89 1.51 -5.35 0.76
CA GLY A 89 0.72 -4.14 0.54
C GLY A 89 0.86 -3.47 -0.84
N ILE A 90 1.82 -3.88 -1.69
CA ILE A 90 2.12 -3.14 -2.93
C ILE A 90 0.93 -3.00 -3.89
N GLN A 91 0.09 -4.04 -4.01
CA GLN A 91 -1.06 -4.00 -4.92
C GLN A 91 -2.18 -3.10 -4.40
N SER A 92 -2.43 -3.13 -3.08
CA SER A 92 -3.57 -2.46 -2.45
C SER A 92 -3.23 -1.08 -1.87
N GLY A 93 -1.95 -0.76 -1.71
CA GLY A 93 -1.49 0.43 -1.01
C GLY A 93 -2.09 1.74 -1.53
N PHE A 94 -2.12 1.94 -2.86
CA PHE A 94 -2.68 3.17 -3.42
C PHE A 94 -4.19 3.30 -3.16
N GLN A 95 -5.00 2.27 -3.48
CA GLN A 95 -6.46 2.37 -3.33
C GLN A 95 -6.87 2.55 -1.88
N VAL A 96 -6.13 1.95 -0.95
CA VAL A 96 -6.38 2.10 0.48
C VAL A 96 -5.94 3.49 0.95
N ALA A 97 -4.76 3.99 0.54
CA ALA A 97 -4.33 5.35 0.83
C ALA A 97 -5.29 6.41 0.27
N PHE A 98 -5.81 6.20 -0.95
CA PHE A 98 -6.81 7.08 -1.54
C PHE A 98 -8.11 7.09 -0.73
N HIS A 99 -8.61 5.91 -0.34
CA HIS A 99 -9.82 5.82 0.48
C HIS A 99 -9.65 6.48 1.85
N GLU A 100 -8.60 6.13 2.56
CA GLU A 100 -8.34 6.66 3.91
C GLU A 100 -8.05 8.16 3.91
N GLY A 101 -7.26 8.64 2.95
CA GLY A 101 -6.91 10.05 2.83
C GLY A 101 -8.00 10.87 2.15
N CYS A 102 -8.28 10.58 0.87
CA CYS A 102 -9.12 11.45 0.06
C CYS A 102 -10.61 11.26 0.36
N VAL A 103 -11.09 10.02 0.55
CA VAL A 103 -12.53 9.76 0.77
C VAL A 103 -12.93 10.00 2.22
N LYS A 104 -12.20 9.45 3.19
CA LYS A 104 -12.58 9.58 4.60
C LYS A 104 -12.18 10.91 5.24
N ARG A 105 -11.03 11.48 4.88
CA ARG A 105 -10.47 12.69 5.48
C ARG A 105 -10.55 13.93 4.59
N ASN A 106 -11.13 13.80 3.38
CA ASN A 106 -11.21 14.87 2.37
C ASN A 106 -9.85 15.47 2.00
N LEU A 107 -8.78 14.68 2.11
CA LEU A 107 -7.46 15.11 1.68
C LEU A 107 -7.47 15.39 0.18
N CYS A 108 -6.87 16.51 -0.24
CA CYS A 108 -6.72 16.80 -1.66
C CYS A 108 -5.93 15.68 -2.36
N PRO A 109 -6.44 15.11 -3.46
CA PRO A 109 -5.68 14.10 -4.22
C PRO A 109 -4.29 14.59 -4.66
N CYS A 110 -4.10 15.90 -4.77
CA CYS A 110 -2.80 16.50 -5.07
C CYS A 110 -1.76 16.25 -3.96
N VAL A 111 -2.18 16.25 -2.69
CA VAL A 111 -1.30 15.93 -1.56
C VAL A 111 -0.87 14.47 -1.63
N LEU A 112 -1.81 13.57 -1.90
CA LEU A 112 -1.50 12.15 -2.06
C LEU A 112 -0.58 11.89 -3.26
N ALA A 113 -0.84 12.54 -4.41
CA ALA A 113 0.02 12.46 -5.59
C ALA A 113 1.42 12.99 -5.31
N ASN A 114 1.53 14.10 -4.56
CA ASN A 114 2.82 14.62 -4.13
C ASN A 114 3.57 13.59 -3.26
N ALA A 115 2.92 13.04 -2.23
CA ALA A 115 3.54 12.10 -1.29
C ALA A 115 3.89 10.73 -1.93
N MET A 116 3.12 10.25 -2.91
CA MET A 116 3.34 8.95 -3.54
C MET A 116 4.10 8.99 -4.88
N SER A 117 4.31 10.17 -5.46
CA SER A 117 4.95 10.29 -6.77
C SER A 117 6.07 11.33 -6.79
N VAL A 118 5.75 12.62 -6.52
CA VAL A 118 6.72 13.73 -6.65
C VAL A 118 7.86 13.60 -5.64
N GLN A 119 7.54 13.44 -4.38
CA GLN A 119 8.56 13.38 -3.32
C GLN A 119 9.45 12.12 -3.41
N PRO A 120 8.91 10.91 -3.66
CA PRO A 120 9.76 9.76 -3.96
C PRO A 120 10.68 9.99 -5.16
N ALA A 121 10.17 10.59 -6.24
CA ALA A 121 11.00 10.88 -7.42
C ALA A 121 12.16 11.84 -7.11
N LYS A 122 11.92 12.85 -6.26
CA LYS A 122 12.96 13.76 -5.78
C LYS A 122 13.96 13.04 -4.87
N ALA A 123 13.47 12.24 -3.92
CA ALA A 123 14.32 11.50 -2.98
C ALA A 123 15.27 10.52 -3.69
N PHE A 124 14.79 9.88 -4.76
CA PHE A 124 15.60 8.95 -5.56
C PHE A 124 16.38 9.61 -6.71
N GLY A 125 16.27 10.94 -6.87
CA GLY A 125 17.01 11.70 -7.91
C GLY A 125 16.55 11.38 -9.34
N ILE A 126 15.27 11.09 -9.53
CA ILE A 126 14.66 10.82 -10.84
C ILE A 126 13.56 11.83 -11.21
N TYR A 127 13.39 12.87 -10.38
CA TYR A 127 12.50 13.99 -10.70
C TYR A 127 13.04 14.75 -11.91
N GLY A 128 12.19 15.14 -12.82
CA GLY A 128 12.56 15.62 -14.15
C GLY A 128 12.32 14.58 -15.25
N LYS A 129 12.19 13.30 -14.86
CA LYS A 129 11.80 12.20 -15.76
C LYS A 129 10.55 11.48 -15.26
N LYS A 130 10.41 11.33 -13.95
CA LYS A 130 9.32 10.63 -13.26
C LYS A 130 8.72 11.50 -12.16
N GLY A 131 7.50 11.16 -11.74
CA GLY A 131 6.86 11.67 -10.54
C GLY A 131 5.90 12.83 -10.73
N ASP A 132 5.80 13.39 -11.94
CA ASP A 132 4.92 14.54 -12.20
C ASP A 132 4.34 14.49 -13.63
N ILE A 133 3.31 15.30 -13.88
CA ILE A 133 2.68 15.48 -15.20
C ILE A 133 3.18 16.81 -15.78
N GLN A 134 4.30 16.77 -16.46
CA GLN A 134 4.92 17.92 -17.09
C GLN A 134 5.50 17.58 -18.45
N ILE A 135 5.68 18.59 -19.31
CA ILE A 135 6.36 18.41 -20.60
C ILE A 135 7.81 17.97 -20.36
N GLY A 136 8.21 16.87 -20.99
CA GLY A 136 9.52 16.27 -20.84
C GLY A 136 9.58 15.10 -19.85
N PHE A 137 8.56 14.92 -19.01
CA PHE A 137 8.45 13.75 -18.15
C PHE A 137 7.92 12.53 -18.92
N ASP A 138 8.25 11.34 -18.46
CA ASP A 138 7.63 10.12 -18.97
C ASP A 138 6.13 10.14 -18.65
N ALA A 139 5.31 9.74 -19.61
CA ALA A 139 3.87 9.61 -19.43
C ALA A 139 3.53 8.36 -18.61
N ASP A 140 3.88 8.40 -17.32
CA ASP A 140 3.51 7.40 -16.32
C ASP A 140 2.30 7.94 -15.56
N LEU A 141 1.12 7.41 -15.85
CA LEU A 141 -0.14 7.95 -15.38
C LEU A 141 -0.97 6.88 -14.69
N LEU A 142 -1.65 7.26 -13.62
CA LEU A 142 -2.65 6.45 -12.96
C LEU A 142 -4.01 7.14 -13.09
N ILE A 143 -4.96 6.47 -13.73
CA ILE A 143 -6.34 6.94 -13.84
C ILE A 143 -7.15 6.27 -12.74
N VAL A 144 -7.80 7.09 -11.92
CA VAL A 144 -8.56 6.65 -10.75
C VAL A 144 -10.03 6.99 -10.94
N ASP A 145 -10.91 6.03 -10.69
CA ASP A 145 -12.34 6.27 -10.52
C ASP A 145 -12.59 6.52 -9.03
N PRO A 146 -12.89 7.75 -8.60
CA PRO A 146 -12.98 8.10 -7.18
C PRO A 146 -14.22 7.52 -6.48
N ASP A 147 -15.28 7.22 -7.24
CA ASP A 147 -16.56 6.78 -6.72
C ASP A 147 -16.74 5.27 -6.73
N LYS A 148 -15.94 4.57 -7.51
CA LYS A 148 -16.03 3.12 -7.67
C LYS A 148 -15.66 2.40 -6.39
N GLU A 149 -16.57 1.56 -5.91
CA GLU A 149 -16.37 0.74 -4.72
C GLU A 149 -15.48 -0.46 -5.02
N TRP A 150 -14.74 -0.88 -4.01
CA TRP A 150 -13.87 -2.05 -4.08
C TRP A 150 -13.90 -2.86 -2.78
N GLU A 151 -13.60 -4.13 -2.90
CA GLU A 151 -13.28 -5.05 -1.81
C GLU A 151 -12.00 -5.80 -2.15
N ILE A 152 -11.08 -5.88 -1.19
CA ILE A 152 -9.85 -6.68 -1.32
C ILE A 152 -10.16 -8.10 -0.86
N THR A 153 -10.14 -9.04 -1.80
CA THR A 153 -10.31 -10.47 -1.52
C THR A 153 -9.00 -11.21 -1.77
N ALA A 154 -8.83 -12.38 -1.16
CA ALA A 154 -7.65 -13.22 -1.43
C ALA A 154 -7.52 -13.55 -2.92
N ASP A 155 -8.64 -13.80 -3.61
CA ASP A 155 -8.65 -14.10 -5.04
C ASP A 155 -8.26 -12.91 -5.92
N SER A 156 -8.52 -11.69 -5.46
CA SER A 156 -8.14 -10.47 -6.19
C SER A 156 -6.64 -10.17 -6.13
N LEU A 157 -5.90 -10.78 -5.19
CA LEU A 157 -4.48 -10.57 -5.04
C LEU A 157 -3.68 -11.27 -6.16
N LEU A 158 -2.74 -10.56 -6.74
CA LEU A 158 -1.82 -11.06 -7.76
C LEU A 158 -0.52 -11.61 -7.15
N TYR A 159 -0.40 -11.61 -5.82
CA TYR A 159 0.74 -12.16 -5.10
C TYR A 159 0.84 -13.67 -5.27
N VAL A 160 2.05 -14.21 -5.20
CA VAL A 160 2.28 -15.66 -5.16
C VAL A 160 1.57 -16.26 -3.94
N ASN A 161 1.78 -15.66 -2.77
CA ASN A 161 1.06 -16.01 -1.55
C ASN A 161 -0.16 -15.10 -1.39
N LYS A 162 -1.36 -15.67 -1.43
CA LYS A 162 -2.64 -14.95 -1.38
C LYS A 162 -3.02 -14.47 0.03
N ILE A 163 -2.05 -13.90 0.75
CA ILE A 163 -2.21 -13.39 2.11
C ILE A 163 -1.83 -11.91 2.21
N SER A 164 -2.67 -11.15 2.87
CA SER A 164 -2.42 -9.74 3.18
C SER A 164 -3.33 -9.31 4.34
N ALA A 165 -2.84 -8.41 5.17
CA ALA A 165 -3.63 -7.76 6.22
C ALA A 165 -4.80 -6.91 5.66
N PHE A 166 -4.78 -6.63 4.37
CA PHE A 166 -5.82 -5.83 3.70
C PHE A 166 -6.99 -6.65 3.18
N VAL A 167 -6.94 -7.98 3.21
CA VAL A 167 -8.06 -8.85 2.81
C VAL A 167 -9.28 -8.57 3.70
N GLY A 168 -10.44 -8.36 3.07
CA GLY A 168 -11.69 -7.98 3.72
C GLY A 168 -11.94 -6.47 3.80
N MET A 169 -10.93 -5.64 3.50
CA MET A 169 -11.13 -4.19 3.43
C MET A 169 -12.00 -3.80 2.25
N LYS A 170 -12.84 -2.78 2.48
CA LYS A 170 -13.72 -2.18 1.48
C LYS A 170 -13.54 -0.68 1.45
N GLY A 171 -13.73 -0.08 0.30
CA GLY A 171 -13.60 1.35 0.16
C GLY A 171 -14.09 1.89 -1.18
N LYS A 172 -13.75 3.16 -1.46
CA LYS A 172 -13.99 3.84 -2.72
C LYS A 172 -12.69 4.40 -3.27
N GLY A 173 -12.67 4.59 -4.58
CA GLY A 173 -11.50 5.08 -5.29
C GLY A 173 -10.56 3.94 -5.69
N ILE A 174 -10.61 3.55 -6.96
CA ILE A 174 -9.81 2.46 -7.49
C ILE A 174 -9.08 2.87 -8.77
N PRO A 175 -7.81 2.47 -8.94
CA PRO A 175 -7.14 2.59 -10.22
C PRO A 175 -7.87 1.80 -11.31
N VAL A 176 -8.28 2.47 -12.37
CA VAL A 176 -8.94 1.84 -13.53
C VAL A 176 -8.00 1.66 -14.71
N CYS A 177 -6.93 2.46 -14.79
CA CYS A 177 -5.92 2.33 -15.83
C CYS A 177 -4.56 2.80 -15.32
N THR A 178 -3.53 2.00 -15.59
CA THR A 178 -2.12 2.37 -15.37
C THR A 178 -1.43 2.48 -16.72
N ILE A 179 -0.82 3.63 -16.97
CA ILE A 179 -0.07 3.93 -18.18
C ILE A 179 1.41 4.04 -17.79
N LEU A 180 2.28 3.39 -18.53
CA LEU A 180 3.73 3.43 -18.36
C LEU A 180 4.38 3.90 -19.65
N ARG A 181 5.02 5.04 -19.62
CA ARG A 181 5.64 5.70 -20.80
C ARG A 181 4.70 5.75 -22.00
N GLY A 182 3.45 6.19 -21.76
CA GLY A 182 2.43 6.35 -22.79
C GLY A 182 1.74 5.06 -23.24
N LYS A 183 2.11 3.88 -22.70
CA LYS A 183 1.47 2.59 -23.02
C LYS A 183 0.66 2.08 -21.86
N VAL A 184 -0.53 1.54 -22.12
CA VAL A 184 -1.37 0.91 -21.09
C VAL A 184 -0.67 -0.34 -20.56
N ALA A 185 -0.35 -0.33 -19.27
CA ALA A 185 0.31 -1.43 -18.56
C ALA A 185 -0.69 -2.30 -17.79
N ALA A 186 -1.75 -1.68 -17.28
CA ALA A 186 -2.85 -2.40 -16.63
C ALA A 186 -4.17 -1.65 -16.85
N LYS A 187 -5.26 -2.40 -16.93
CA LYS A 187 -6.61 -1.85 -17.08
C LYS A 187 -7.63 -2.74 -16.38
N ASP A 188 -8.56 -2.13 -15.65
CA ASP A 188 -9.64 -2.82 -14.94
C ASP A 188 -9.16 -4.02 -14.10
N GLY A 189 -8.08 -3.83 -13.35
CA GLY A 189 -7.48 -4.85 -12.48
C GLY A 189 -6.69 -5.95 -13.20
N ARG A 190 -6.47 -5.82 -14.52
CA ARG A 190 -5.72 -6.81 -15.32
C ARG A 190 -4.44 -6.20 -15.88
N VAL A 191 -3.35 -6.93 -15.75
CA VAL A 191 -2.09 -6.58 -16.41
C VAL A 191 -2.23 -6.83 -17.90
N THR A 192 -1.99 -5.79 -18.71
CA THR A 192 -2.07 -5.83 -20.18
C THR A 192 -0.74 -5.47 -20.84
N GLY A 193 0.23 -5.02 -20.05
CA GLY A 193 1.56 -4.64 -20.54
C GLY A 193 2.38 -5.84 -21.03
N GLU A 194 3.27 -5.58 -21.98
CA GLU A 194 4.18 -6.58 -22.52
C GLU A 194 5.22 -7.01 -21.48
N LYS A 195 5.54 -8.31 -21.44
CA LYS A 195 6.65 -8.82 -20.62
C LYS A 195 7.98 -8.19 -21.07
N GLY A 196 8.79 -7.75 -20.11
CA GLY A 196 10.08 -7.13 -20.39
C GLY A 196 10.02 -5.65 -20.80
N ALA A 197 8.84 -5.02 -20.77
CA ALA A 197 8.69 -3.59 -21.05
C ALA A 197 9.30 -2.67 -19.96
N GLY A 198 9.66 -3.20 -18.79
CA GLY A 198 10.32 -2.45 -17.73
C GLY A 198 11.70 -1.93 -18.16
N MET A 199 12.08 -0.74 -17.68
CA MET A 199 13.39 -0.14 -17.91
C MET A 199 13.96 0.39 -16.61
N LEU A 200 15.24 0.21 -16.41
CA LEU A 200 15.97 0.84 -15.32
C LEU A 200 16.00 2.36 -15.52
N VAL A 201 15.48 3.10 -14.56
CA VAL A 201 15.60 4.55 -14.52
C VAL A 201 16.86 4.92 -13.74
N LYS A 202 17.81 5.58 -14.40
CA LYS A 202 19.01 6.08 -13.73
C LYS A 202 18.70 7.42 -13.06
N ARG A 203 19.41 7.68 -11.98
CA ARG A 203 19.42 8.99 -11.33
C ARG A 203 19.79 10.07 -12.34
N ILE A 204 19.14 11.21 -12.23
CA ILE A 204 19.45 12.42 -13.01
C ILE A 204 20.40 13.25 -12.12
N ASP A 205 21.59 13.51 -12.63
CA ASP A 205 22.60 14.33 -11.95
C ASP A 205 22.22 15.82 -11.99
#